data_d58ab9eb882b710ef12c0dc9a6b217a0
#
_entry.id   d58ab9eb882b710ef12c0dc9a6b217a0
#
_cell.length_a   1.000
_cell.length_b   1.000
_cell.length_c   1.000
_cell.angle_alpha   90.00
_cell.angle_beta   90.00
_cell.angle_gamma   90.00
#
_symmetry.space_group_name_H-M   'P 1'
#
loop_
_entity.id
_entity.type
_entity.pdbx_description
1 polymer ?
#
loop_
_entity_poly.entity_id
_entity_poly.type
_entity_poly.pdbx_seq_one_letter_code
_entity_poly.pdbx_strand_id
1 'polypeptide(L)'
;YYPETVQREHNLGMEVGTHTYSHKVLTSLDASTLDSEISKSVNAIEDAIGVKPTLMRPPYGAVNKTVLSAVGGYNLCCMNWSLDTEDWKTKNADATYNEVMKAQDGDVVLLHDIHEYNVDAVKRFVPDLIAQGFQLVTVPELYKARGESLDAGTVHYRTDPTTQAVTETTPADSTDAATGTTAASE
;
A
#
# COMPACT_ATOMS: atom_id res chain seq x y z
N TYR A 1 12.80 13.69 -10.08
CA TYR A 1 13.04 15.14 -10.06
C TYR A 1 12.99 15.74 -8.65
N TYR A 2 12.40 15.04 -7.68
CA TYR A 2 12.20 15.50 -6.30
C TYR A 2 12.60 14.43 -5.29
N PRO A 3 13.90 14.04 -5.23
CA PRO A 3 14.37 13.00 -4.32
C PRO A 3 14.09 13.31 -2.85
N GLU A 4 14.10 14.60 -2.47
CA GLU A 4 13.77 15.05 -1.12
C GLU A 4 12.31 14.76 -0.73
N THR A 5 11.38 14.78 -1.69
CA THR A 5 9.97 14.40 -1.46
C THR A 5 9.85 12.89 -1.21
N VAL A 6 10.51 12.10 -2.04
CA VAL A 6 10.56 10.63 -1.89
C VAL A 6 11.20 10.22 -0.55
N GLN A 7 12.30 10.89 -0.17
CA GLN A 7 12.93 10.70 1.14
C GLN A 7 11.97 11.02 2.29
N ARG A 8 11.20 12.10 2.17
CA ARG A 8 10.22 12.50 3.19
C ARG A 8 9.10 11.46 3.31
N GLU A 9 8.55 10.97 2.20
CA GLU A 9 7.54 9.91 2.20
C GLU A 9 8.07 8.65 2.89
N HIS A 10 9.24 8.19 2.51
CA HIS A 10 9.89 7.04 3.13
C HIS A 10 10.10 7.24 4.64
N ASN A 11 10.61 8.41 5.07
CA ASN A 11 10.86 8.72 6.47
C ASN A 11 9.58 8.84 7.31
N LEU A 12 8.43 9.10 6.67
CA LEU A 12 7.11 9.09 7.29
C LEU A 12 6.49 7.68 7.35
N GLY A 13 7.20 6.65 6.89
CA GLY A 13 6.73 5.26 6.90
C GLY A 13 5.83 4.89 5.73
N MET A 14 5.80 5.70 4.68
CA MET A 14 5.07 5.38 3.46
C MET A 14 5.84 4.33 2.64
N GLU A 15 5.12 3.42 2.00
CA GLU A 15 5.73 2.48 1.06
C GLU A 15 6.01 3.18 -0.27
N VAL A 16 7.28 3.21 -0.66
CA VAL A 16 7.71 3.79 -1.92
C VAL A 16 7.90 2.70 -2.96
N GLY A 17 7.00 2.63 -3.93
CA GLY A 17 7.07 1.71 -5.07
C GLY A 17 7.51 2.40 -6.36
N THR A 18 7.86 1.61 -7.39
CA THR A 18 8.18 2.14 -8.71
C THR A 18 6.95 2.24 -9.61
N HIS A 19 6.94 3.25 -10.49
CA HIS A 19 5.93 3.42 -11.54
C HIS A 19 6.58 3.56 -12.93
N THR A 20 7.73 2.89 -13.12
CA THR A 20 8.61 2.97 -14.29
C THR A 20 9.36 4.31 -14.41
N TYR A 21 10.30 4.38 -15.35
CA TYR A 21 11.12 5.58 -15.52
C TYR A 21 10.43 6.68 -16.31
N SER A 22 9.70 6.32 -17.38
CA SER A 22 9.09 7.29 -18.30
C SER A 22 7.62 7.02 -18.61
N HIS A 23 6.93 6.22 -17.77
CA HIS A 23 5.49 5.97 -17.82
C HIS A 23 5.02 5.36 -19.16
N LYS A 24 5.81 4.46 -19.75
CA LYS A 24 5.43 3.77 -21.00
C LYS A 24 4.51 2.58 -20.74
N VAL A 25 3.70 2.21 -21.74
CA VAL A 25 2.93 0.96 -21.73
C VAL A 25 3.88 -0.22 -21.84
N LEU A 26 4.18 -0.89 -20.72
CA LEU A 26 5.22 -1.92 -20.62
C LEU A 26 5.00 -3.11 -21.57
N THR A 27 3.72 -3.46 -21.82
CA THR A 27 3.36 -4.60 -22.67
C THR A 27 3.68 -4.41 -24.16
N SER A 28 3.98 -3.17 -24.57
CA SER A 28 4.34 -2.83 -25.96
C SER A 28 5.85 -2.68 -26.19
N LEU A 29 6.67 -2.84 -25.15
CA LEU A 29 8.11 -2.60 -25.21
C LEU A 29 8.87 -3.88 -25.62
N ASP A 30 10.00 -3.69 -26.31
CA ASP A 30 11.00 -4.73 -26.45
C ASP A 30 11.72 -5.00 -25.11
N ALA A 31 12.38 -6.14 -25.00
CA ALA A 31 13.00 -6.59 -23.76
C ALA A 31 14.04 -5.59 -23.20
N SER A 32 14.85 -4.96 -24.06
CA SER A 32 15.87 -4.00 -23.65
C SER A 32 15.27 -2.71 -23.10
N THR A 33 14.24 -2.20 -23.77
CA THR A 33 13.53 -1.00 -23.32
C THR A 33 12.76 -1.27 -22.04
N LEU A 34 12.12 -2.43 -21.92
CA LEU A 34 11.42 -2.87 -20.70
C LEU A 34 12.38 -2.93 -19.51
N ASP A 35 13.53 -3.58 -19.68
CA ASP A 35 14.56 -3.64 -18.65
C ASP A 35 15.05 -2.25 -18.23
N SER A 36 15.29 -1.36 -19.20
CA SER A 36 15.71 0.03 -18.94
C SER A 36 14.66 0.85 -18.17
N GLU A 37 13.37 0.67 -18.46
CA GLU A 37 12.28 1.35 -17.73
C GLU A 37 12.20 0.91 -16.26
N ILE A 38 12.45 -0.38 -15.99
CA ILE A 38 12.42 -0.92 -14.64
C ILE A 38 13.71 -0.54 -13.89
N SER A 39 14.88 -0.87 -14.45
CA SER A 39 16.16 -0.66 -13.77
C SER A 39 16.43 0.79 -13.41
N LYS A 40 16.15 1.72 -14.33
CA LYS A 40 16.37 3.16 -14.07
C LYS A 40 15.47 3.69 -12.95
N SER A 41 14.22 3.24 -12.87
CA SER A 41 13.32 3.68 -11.81
C SER A 41 13.67 3.05 -10.45
N VAL A 42 14.05 1.77 -10.44
CA VAL A 42 14.53 1.10 -9.21
C VAL A 42 15.78 1.78 -8.68
N ASN A 43 16.77 2.03 -9.55
CA ASN A 43 18.02 2.71 -9.14
C ASN A 43 17.75 4.13 -8.63
N ALA A 44 16.87 4.89 -9.29
CA ALA A 44 16.54 6.25 -8.86
C ALA A 44 15.88 6.29 -7.47
N ILE A 45 15.08 5.28 -7.12
CA ILE A 45 14.50 5.16 -5.77
C ILE A 45 15.59 4.75 -4.79
N GLU A 46 16.40 3.73 -5.10
CA GLU A 46 17.51 3.30 -4.25
C GLU A 46 18.49 4.44 -3.97
N ASP A 47 18.83 5.23 -4.98
CA ASP A 47 19.70 6.41 -4.83
C ASP A 47 19.07 7.48 -3.90
N ALA A 48 17.73 7.60 -3.92
CA ALA A 48 17.04 8.60 -3.10
C ALA A 48 16.89 8.17 -1.62
N ILE A 49 16.54 6.90 -1.36
CA ILE A 49 16.18 6.45 0.00
C ILE A 49 17.08 5.34 0.55
N GLY A 50 18.06 4.86 -0.21
CA GLY A 50 19.01 3.82 0.21
C GLY A 50 18.42 2.39 0.26
N VAL A 51 17.18 2.21 -0.20
CA VAL A 51 16.46 0.93 -0.19
C VAL A 51 15.84 0.68 -1.56
N LYS A 52 15.93 -0.55 -2.06
CA LYS A 52 15.24 -0.95 -3.30
C LYS A 52 13.75 -1.10 -3.05
N PRO A 53 12.89 -0.61 -3.96
CA PRO A 53 11.47 -0.88 -3.87
C PRO A 53 11.19 -2.38 -4.06
N THR A 54 10.10 -2.86 -3.46
CA THR A 54 9.58 -4.22 -3.63
C THR A 54 8.28 -4.25 -4.44
N LEU A 55 7.67 -3.09 -4.64
CA LEU A 55 6.43 -2.91 -5.36
C LEU A 55 6.61 -2.11 -6.64
N MET A 56 5.86 -2.49 -7.66
CA MET A 56 5.70 -1.73 -8.89
C MET A 56 4.20 -1.56 -9.19
N ARG A 57 3.78 -0.35 -9.50
CA ARG A 57 2.51 -0.15 -10.19
C ARG A 57 2.79 0.06 -11.67
N PRO A 58 2.39 -0.88 -12.56
CA PRO A 58 2.62 -0.73 -13.98
C PRO A 58 1.74 0.40 -14.53
N PRO A 59 2.26 1.26 -15.41
CA PRO A 59 1.45 2.26 -16.10
C PRO A 59 0.22 1.64 -16.76
N TYR A 60 -0.93 2.28 -16.60
CA TYR A 60 -2.23 1.83 -17.11
C TYR A 60 -2.69 0.46 -16.57
N GLY A 61 -2.05 -0.08 -15.53
CA GLY A 61 -2.30 -1.42 -15.02
C GLY A 61 -1.92 -2.54 -16.00
N ALA A 62 -1.22 -2.22 -17.09
CA ALA A 62 -0.96 -3.13 -18.20
C ALA A 62 0.16 -4.13 -17.88
N VAL A 63 -0.20 -5.41 -17.76
CA VAL A 63 0.73 -6.52 -17.50
C VAL A 63 0.49 -7.68 -18.47
N ASN A 64 1.56 -8.42 -18.74
CA ASN A 64 1.55 -9.72 -19.41
C ASN A 64 2.67 -10.59 -18.82
N LYS A 65 2.79 -11.83 -19.26
CA LYS A 65 3.82 -12.76 -18.75
C LYS A 65 5.24 -12.23 -18.90
N THR A 66 5.54 -11.52 -19.99
CA THR A 66 6.86 -10.93 -20.25
C THR A 66 7.18 -9.83 -19.24
N VAL A 67 6.21 -8.95 -18.99
CA VAL A 67 6.34 -7.87 -17.99
C VAL A 67 6.52 -8.45 -16.59
N LEU A 68 5.67 -9.42 -16.19
CA LEU A 68 5.77 -10.05 -14.88
C LEU A 68 7.11 -10.75 -14.67
N SER A 69 7.62 -11.46 -15.70
CA SER A 69 8.94 -12.09 -15.63
C SER A 69 10.07 -11.06 -15.48
N ALA A 70 10.02 -9.95 -16.22
CA ALA A 70 11.00 -8.88 -16.11
C ALA A 70 10.96 -8.21 -14.72
N VAL A 71 9.76 -7.89 -14.22
CA VAL A 71 9.54 -7.30 -12.89
C VAL A 71 10.06 -8.24 -11.79
N GLY A 72 9.77 -9.54 -11.90
CA GLY A 72 10.26 -10.55 -10.97
C GLY A 72 11.78 -10.65 -10.91
N GLY A 73 12.47 -10.40 -12.01
CA GLY A 73 13.94 -10.33 -12.07
C GLY A 73 14.55 -9.23 -11.18
N TYR A 74 13.78 -8.21 -10.83
CA TYR A 74 14.16 -7.15 -9.90
C TYR A 74 13.62 -7.35 -8.48
N ASN A 75 13.08 -8.53 -8.18
CA ASN A 75 12.43 -8.85 -6.90
C ASN A 75 11.21 -7.94 -6.59
N LEU A 76 10.52 -7.50 -7.63
CA LEU A 76 9.32 -6.68 -7.55
C LEU A 76 8.07 -7.53 -7.77
N CYS A 77 6.96 -7.19 -7.10
CA CYS A 77 5.63 -7.60 -7.53
C CYS A 77 4.84 -6.40 -8.09
N CYS A 78 3.88 -6.68 -8.97
CA CYS A 78 2.98 -5.66 -9.49
C CYS A 78 1.79 -5.48 -8.55
N MET A 79 1.50 -4.22 -8.19
CA MET A 79 0.32 -3.84 -7.43
C MET A 79 -0.56 -2.92 -8.28
N ASN A 80 -1.66 -3.44 -8.76
CA ASN A 80 -2.71 -2.66 -9.40
C ASN A 80 -3.69 -2.13 -8.33
N TRP A 81 -4.96 -2.03 -8.63
CA TRP A 81 -6.00 -1.52 -7.74
C TRP A 81 -7.29 -2.30 -7.90
N SER A 82 -8.12 -2.26 -6.88
CA SER A 82 -9.47 -2.80 -6.89
C SER A 82 -10.53 -1.69 -6.94
N LEU A 83 -10.19 -0.49 -6.50
CA LEU A 83 -11.06 0.69 -6.57
C LEU A 83 -10.39 1.78 -7.41
N ASP A 84 -10.95 2.04 -8.59
CA ASP A 84 -10.53 3.15 -9.47
C ASP A 84 -11.41 4.37 -9.19
N THR A 85 -10.80 5.46 -8.77
CA THR A 85 -11.53 6.70 -8.48
C THR A 85 -11.90 7.48 -9.72
N GLU A 86 -11.36 7.12 -10.89
CA GLU A 86 -11.46 7.88 -12.13
C GLU A 86 -11.12 9.38 -11.97
N ASP A 87 -10.25 9.71 -11.01
CA ASP A 87 -9.85 11.08 -10.68
C ASP A 87 -9.23 11.81 -11.87
N TRP A 88 -8.43 11.09 -12.66
CA TRP A 88 -7.81 11.55 -13.90
C TRP A 88 -8.83 11.98 -14.95
N LYS A 89 -10.04 11.42 -14.91
CA LYS A 89 -11.13 11.67 -15.86
C LYS A 89 -12.08 12.76 -15.35
N THR A 90 -12.51 12.65 -14.10
CA THR A 90 -13.48 13.56 -13.48
C THR A 90 -12.88 14.92 -13.13
N LYS A 91 -11.60 14.94 -12.72
CA LYS A 91 -10.86 16.14 -12.29
C LYS A 91 -11.63 16.97 -11.26
N ASN A 92 -12.27 16.28 -10.32
CA ASN A 92 -13.19 16.87 -9.36
C ASN A 92 -13.03 16.23 -7.97
N ALA A 93 -12.76 17.03 -6.96
CA ALA A 93 -12.54 16.59 -5.59
C ALA A 93 -13.75 15.85 -5.00
N ASP A 94 -14.97 16.32 -5.26
CA ASP A 94 -16.19 15.69 -4.76
C ASP A 94 -16.44 14.33 -5.42
N ALA A 95 -16.18 14.21 -6.73
CA ALA A 95 -16.29 12.94 -7.43
C ALA A 95 -15.26 11.93 -6.88
N THR A 96 -13.99 12.33 -6.74
CA THR A 96 -12.94 11.50 -6.14
C THR A 96 -13.31 11.07 -4.72
N TYR A 97 -13.75 12.00 -3.87
CA TYR A 97 -14.21 11.70 -2.51
C TYR A 97 -15.32 10.65 -2.51
N ASN A 98 -16.37 10.85 -3.31
CA ASN A 98 -17.52 9.95 -3.36
C ASN A 98 -17.15 8.53 -3.84
N GLU A 99 -16.16 8.40 -4.75
CA GLU A 99 -15.68 7.08 -5.17
C GLU A 99 -14.86 6.42 -4.07
N VAL A 100 -13.94 7.13 -3.42
CA VAL A 100 -13.14 6.58 -2.30
C VAL A 100 -14.02 6.12 -1.14
N MET A 101 -15.11 6.84 -0.84
CA MET A 101 -16.05 6.46 0.23
C MET A 101 -16.84 5.16 -0.05
N LYS A 102 -16.67 4.54 -1.22
CA LYS A 102 -17.19 3.20 -1.54
C LYS A 102 -16.20 2.08 -1.18
N ALA A 103 -15.01 2.44 -0.70
CA ALA A 103 -13.97 1.48 -0.37
C ALA A 103 -14.45 0.42 0.62
N GLN A 104 -14.01 -0.79 0.40
CA GLN A 104 -14.25 -1.93 1.26
C GLN A 104 -12.93 -2.40 1.90
N ASP A 105 -13.04 -3.17 2.96
CA ASP A 105 -11.88 -3.75 3.62
C ASP A 105 -11.05 -4.61 2.63
N GLY A 106 -9.74 -4.37 2.60
CA GLY A 106 -8.81 -5.03 1.69
C GLY A 106 -8.65 -4.35 0.33
N ASP A 107 -9.36 -3.27 0.05
CA ASP A 107 -9.22 -2.53 -1.20
C ASP A 107 -7.88 -1.79 -1.30
N VAL A 108 -7.37 -1.77 -2.52
CA VAL A 108 -6.28 -0.89 -2.97
C VAL A 108 -6.88 0.18 -3.87
N VAL A 109 -6.76 1.44 -3.44
CA VAL A 109 -7.37 2.59 -4.12
C VAL A 109 -6.39 3.25 -5.06
N LEU A 110 -6.81 3.52 -6.30
CA LEU A 110 -6.03 4.30 -7.27
C LEU A 110 -6.35 5.79 -7.16
N LEU A 111 -5.29 6.58 -7.02
CA LEU A 111 -5.30 8.05 -7.04
C LEU A 111 -4.05 8.58 -7.75
N HIS A 112 -4.10 9.82 -8.22
CA HIS A 112 -2.97 10.51 -8.85
C HIS A 112 -2.69 11.83 -8.10
N ASP A 113 -1.62 11.88 -7.33
CA ASP A 113 -1.26 12.98 -6.42
C ASP A 113 -0.73 14.26 -7.11
N ILE A 114 -0.54 14.20 -8.42
CA ILE A 114 -0.08 15.33 -9.25
C ILE A 114 -1.14 16.43 -9.45
N HIS A 115 -2.33 16.26 -8.88
CA HIS A 115 -3.45 17.17 -9.06
C HIS A 115 -3.99 17.69 -7.72
N GLU A 116 -4.17 19.00 -7.61
CA GLU A 116 -4.63 19.68 -6.40
C GLU A 116 -6.02 19.22 -5.93
N TYR A 117 -6.94 18.92 -6.87
CA TYR A 117 -8.26 18.39 -6.51
C TYR A 117 -8.18 17.05 -5.77
N ASN A 118 -7.16 16.22 -6.02
CA ASN A 118 -6.97 14.98 -5.27
C ASN A 118 -6.44 15.25 -3.86
N VAL A 119 -5.56 16.23 -3.71
CA VAL A 119 -5.11 16.65 -2.38
C VAL A 119 -6.28 17.13 -1.53
N ASP A 120 -7.21 17.88 -2.12
CA ASP A 120 -8.43 18.33 -1.43
C ASP A 120 -9.38 17.17 -1.10
N ALA A 121 -9.52 16.18 -1.97
CA ALA A 121 -10.29 14.96 -1.68
C ALA A 121 -9.64 14.16 -0.53
N VAL A 122 -8.31 13.97 -0.55
CA VAL A 122 -7.56 13.24 0.49
C VAL A 122 -7.78 13.85 1.87
N LYS A 123 -7.69 15.18 2.01
CA LYS A 123 -7.91 15.88 3.28
C LYS A 123 -9.29 15.62 3.88
N ARG A 124 -10.26 15.24 3.05
CA ARG A 124 -11.65 14.96 3.46
C ARG A 124 -11.87 13.47 3.71
N PHE A 125 -11.55 12.60 2.75
CA PHE A 125 -11.88 11.18 2.89
C PHE A 125 -11.01 10.46 3.94
N VAL A 126 -9.76 10.87 4.16
CA VAL A 126 -8.90 10.21 5.15
C VAL A 126 -9.51 10.26 6.56
N PRO A 127 -9.86 11.42 7.13
CA PRO A 127 -10.51 11.46 8.45
C PRO A 127 -11.85 10.75 8.46
N ASP A 128 -12.64 10.81 7.37
CA ASP A 128 -13.96 10.19 7.32
C ASP A 128 -13.88 8.65 7.26
N LEU A 129 -12.90 8.08 6.52
CA LEU A 129 -12.65 6.64 6.55
C LEU A 129 -12.19 6.17 7.93
N ILE A 130 -11.30 6.91 8.59
CA ILE A 130 -10.85 6.61 9.94
C ILE A 130 -12.04 6.66 10.93
N ALA A 131 -12.92 7.64 10.80
CA ALA A 131 -14.14 7.74 11.61
C ALA A 131 -15.13 6.58 11.39
N GLN A 132 -15.10 5.94 10.21
CA GLN A 132 -15.86 4.72 9.90
C GLN A 132 -15.16 3.43 10.40
N GLY A 133 -13.98 3.54 11.01
CA GLY A 133 -13.24 2.41 11.57
C GLY A 133 -12.21 1.77 10.63
N PHE A 134 -11.98 2.36 9.46
CA PHE A 134 -10.88 1.89 8.59
C PHE A 134 -9.52 2.22 9.18
N GLN A 135 -8.58 1.30 9.03
CA GLN A 135 -7.15 1.55 9.15
C GLN A 135 -6.58 1.71 7.76
N LEU A 136 -5.94 2.87 7.51
CA LEU A 136 -5.22 3.12 6.26
C LEU A 136 -3.78 2.65 6.48
N VAL A 137 -3.38 1.67 5.70
CA VAL A 137 -2.11 0.96 5.86
C VAL A 137 -1.37 0.90 4.52
N THR A 138 -0.08 0.61 4.55
CA THR A 138 0.68 0.32 3.34
C THR A 138 0.28 -1.05 2.78
N VAL A 139 0.54 -1.27 1.48
CA VAL A 139 0.26 -2.57 0.84
C VAL A 139 0.98 -3.73 1.54
N PRO A 140 2.28 -3.64 1.89
CA PRO A 140 2.94 -4.72 2.63
C PRO A 140 2.30 -5.01 4.00
N GLU A 141 1.86 -3.98 4.72
CA GLU A 141 1.16 -4.14 6.00
C GLU A 141 -0.18 -4.86 5.82
N LEU A 142 -0.96 -4.46 4.79
CA LEU A 142 -2.23 -5.10 4.47
C LEU A 142 -2.05 -6.60 4.21
N TYR A 143 -1.14 -6.96 3.29
CA TYR A 143 -0.90 -8.36 2.91
C TYR A 143 -0.37 -9.18 4.10
N LYS A 144 0.56 -8.62 4.87
CA LYS A 144 1.07 -9.25 6.09
C LYS A 144 -0.05 -9.50 7.12
N ALA A 145 -0.94 -8.55 7.33
CA ALA A 145 -2.07 -8.70 8.25
C ALA A 145 -3.06 -9.79 7.80
N ARG A 146 -3.12 -10.07 6.49
CA ARG A 146 -3.95 -11.12 5.90
C ARG A 146 -3.25 -12.48 5.82
N GLY A 147 -1.95 -12.55 6.11
CA GLY A 147 -1.15 -13.77 5.92
C GLY A 147 -0.94 -14.11 4.44
N GLU A 148 -1.09 -13.14 3.56
CA GLU A 148 -0.86 -13.24 2.12
C GLU A 148 0.55 -12.79 1.76
N SER A 149 1.12 -13.35 0.68
CA SER A 149 2.45 -12.97 0.18
C SER A 149 2.36 -12.03 -1.01
N LEU A 150 3.41 -11.22 -1.18
CA LEU A 150 3.67 -10.36 -2.33
C LEU A 150 4.86 -10.93 -3.10
N ASP A 151 4.62 -12.04 -3.80
CA ASP A 151 5.69 -12.76 -4.49
C ASP A 151 6.18 -12.01 -5.72
N ALA A 152 7.50 -12.03 -5.93
CA ALA A 152 8.12 -11.40 -7.09
C ALA A 152 7.58 -11.95 -8.42
N GLY A 153 7.32 -11.06 -9.37
CA GLY A 153 6.78 -11.43 -10.68
C GLY A 153 5.30 -11.80 -10.70
N THR A 154 4.57 -11.50 -9.63
CA THR A 154 3.10 -11.65 -9.57
C THR A 154 2.39 -10.31 -9.74
N VAL A 155 1.07 -10.35 -9.92
CA VAL A 155 0.23 -9.15 -9.94
C VAL A 155 -0.92 -9.30 -8.95
N HIS A 156 -1.15 -8.26 -8.18
CA HIS A 156 -2.16 -8.18 -7.13
C HIS A 156 -3.06 -6.97 -7.35
N TYR A 157 -4.28 -7.02 -6.78
CA TYR A 157 -5.29 -5.96 -6.92
C TYR A 157 -5.90 -5.56 -5.57
N ARG A 158 -6.06 -6.52 -4.67
CA ARG A 158 -6.64 -6.38 -3.33
C ARG A 158 -6.32 -7.63 -2.51
N THR A 159 -6.62 -7.57 -1.22
CA THR A 159 -6.74 -8.78 -0.39
C THR A 159 -8.21 -9.13 -0.18
N ASP A 160 -8.51 -10.41 0.05
CA ASP A 160 -9.85 -10.80 0.42
C ASP A 160 -10.18 -10.34 1.86
N PRO A 161 -11.42 -9.90 2.11
CA PRO A 161 -11.86 -9.59 3.46
C PRO A 161 -11.71 -10.84 4.33
N THR A 162 -10.85 -10.79 5.35
CA THR A 162 -10.77 -11.90 6.28
C THR A 162 -12.02 -11.86 7.14
N THR A 163 -12.71 -12.98 7.24
CA THR A 163 -13.58 -13.25 8.38
C THR A 163 -12.68 -13.39 9.61
N GLN A 164 -12.30 -12.30 10.24
CA GLN A 164 -11.62 -12.37 11.52
C GLN A 164 -12.59 -12.94 12.53
N ALA A 165 -12.30 -14.16 13.00
CA ALA A 165 -12.73 -14.54 14.33
C ALA A 165 -12.05 -13.53 15.28
N VAL A 166 -12.86 -12.62 15.83
CA VAL A 166 -12.41 -11.73 16.90
C VAL A 166 -12.04 -12.64 18.08
N THR A 167 -10.77 -12.94 18.24
CA THR A 167 -10.29 -13.50 19.50
C THR A 167 -10.34 -12.34 20.49
N GLU A 168 -11.44 -12.24 21.23
CA GLU A 168 -11.50 -11.44 22.43
C GLU A 168 -10.36 -11.92 23.33
N THR A 169 -9.30 -11.12 23.44
CA THR A 169 -8.35 -11.25 24.53
C THR A 169 -9.03 -10.75 25.79
N THR A 170 -9.61 -11.68 26.54
CA THR A 170 -10.09 -11.42 27.90
C THR A 170 -8.91 -10.90 28.70
N PRO A 171 -9.01 -9.73 29.36
CA PRO A 171 -7.96 -9.31 30.27
C PRO A 171 -7.84 -10.34 31.37
N ALA A 172 -6.63 -10.81 31.64
CA ALA A 172 -6.35 -11.71 32.77
C ALA A 172 -6.74 -10.99 34.05
N ASP A 173 -7.75 -11.53 34.72
CA ASP A 173 -8.19 -11.12 36.04
C ASP A 173 -7.06 -11.37 37.05
N SER A 174 -6.43 -10.30 37.53
CA SER A 174 -5.44 -10.35 38.59
C SER A 174 -6.15 -10.28 39.94
N THR A 175 -6.74 -11.39 40.35
CA THR A 175 -7.11 -11.59 41.76
C THR A 175 -5.96 -12.29 42.46
N ASP A 176 -5.05 -11.51 42.99
CA ASP A 176 -4.12 -12.02 44.01
C ASP A 176 -4.74 -11.80 45.38
N ALA A 177 -5.22 -12.89 45.94
CA ALA A 177 -5.78 -12.95 47.27
C ALA A 177 -4.65 -12.99 48.32
N ALA A 178 -4.49 -11.89 49.03
CA ALA A 178 -3.68 -11.86 50.21
C ALA A 178 -4.39 -12.65 51.37
N THR A 179 -3.95 -13.87 51.60
CA THR A 179 -4.29 -14.59 52.84
C THR A 179 -3.35 -14.18 53.93
N GLY A 180 -3.94 -13.51 54.90
CA GLY A 180 -3.27 -13.23 56.18
C GLY A 180 -2.99 -14.50 56.95
N THR A 181 -1.89 -14.53 57.66
CA THR A 181 -1.65 -15.46 58.75
C THR A 181 -1.27 -14.68 59.99
N THR A 182 -2.16 -14.72 60.94
CA THR A 182 -1.93 -14.38 62.34
C THR A 182 -1.04 -15.41 62.99
N ALA A 183 -0.07 -14.97 63.73
CA ALA A 183 0.50 -15.76 64.82
C ALA A 183 0.80 -14.86 66.02
N ALA A 184 0.37 -15.32 67.16
CA ALA A 184 0.32 -14.64 68.42
C ALA A 184 1.57 -14.96 69.29
N SER A 185 1.68 -14.23 70.37
CA SER A 185 2.41 -14.49 71.64
C SER A 185 3.96 -14.38 71.58
N GLU A 186 4.60 -13.61 72.39
CA GLU A 186 4.56 -13.25 73.81
C GLU A 186 5.15 -11.85 74.04
#